data_01170f7ef6961aba4a76c4f1c7aec502
#
_entry.id   01170f7ef6961aba4a76c4f1c7aec502
#
_cell.length_a   1.000
_cell.length_b   1.000
_cell.length_c   1.000
_cell.angle_alpha   90.00
_cell.angle_beta   90.00
_cell.angle_gamma   90.00
#
_symmetry.space_group_name_H-M   'P 1'
#
loop_
_entity.id
_entity.type
_entity.pdbx_description
1 polymer ?
#
loop_
_entity_poly.entity_id
_entity_poly.type
_entity_poly.pdbx_seq_one_letter_code
_entity_poly.pdbx_strand_id
1 'polypeptide(L)'
;MAADPAKLEDPHLIIYNAVLTLRETTVVTNGDQTDTIARFMNGNLFPGYSFEAALATRTYEDDAPNFTPRISGVVDMRRGGYKLSIVKSDEGNAESVQRQTFDYPQPVAGEGHFISTYVKNGAPIPSFAGEPLRVAIDTNDADKFADKLWASLNEDNKVSLFARVIDLDSGETGDMIFNKYDAVNSDLDDPEEPELLPEELELLAKLDAEAE
;
A
#
# COMPACT_ATOMS: atom_id res chain seq x y z
N MET A 1 15.36 -4.96 0.35
CA MET A 1 15.95 -6.08 1.13
C MET A 1 15.53 -5.95 2.60
N ALA A 2 15.26 -7.03 3.32
CA ALA A 2 14.98 -6.94 4.76
C ALA A 2 16.27 -6.55 5.51
N ALA A 3 16.16 -5.56 6.41
CA ALA A 3 17.31 -5.06 7.18
C ALA A 3 17.95 -6.14 8.09
N ASP A 4 17.19 -7.15 8.50
CA ASP A 4 17.65 -8.31 9.26
C ASP A 4 16.88 -9.56 8.81
N PRO A 5 17.43 -10.36 7.89
CA PRO A 5 16.77 -11.58 7.39
C PRO A 5 16.47 -12.63 8.47
N ALA A 6 17.21 -12.62 9.59
CA ALA A 6 16.98 -13.57 10.68
C ALA A 6 15.70 -13.31 11.49
N LYS A 7 15.11 -12.12 11.34
CA LYS A 7 13.84 -11.72 11.95
C LYS A 7 12.62 -11.95 11.05
N LEU A 8 12.84 -12.51 9.86
CA LEU A 8 11.80 -12.75 8.88
C LEU A 8 11.13 -14.11 9.19
N GLU A 9 10.19 -14.14 10.15
CA GLU A 9 9.47 -15.37 10.52
C GLU A 9 8.46 -15.78 9.43
N ASP A 10 7.75 -14.83 8.82
CA ASP A 10 6.84 -15.07 7.68
C ASP A 10 7.01 -13.98 6.61
N PRO A 11 7.72 -14.28 5.50
CA PRO A 11 7.93 -13.33 4.42
C PRO A 11 6.63 -12.78 3.80
N HIS A 12 5.55 -13.57 3.78
CA HIS A 12 4.29 -13.18 3.17
C HIS A 12 3.55 -12.06 3.92
N LEU A 13 3.83 -11.89 5.21
CA LEU A 13 3.29 -10.80 6.01
C LEU A 13 4.03 -9.47 5.78
N ILE A 14 5.25 -9.54 5.25
CA ILE A 14 6.16 -8.38 5.17
C ILE A 14 6.46 -8.00 3.72
N ILE A 15 6.53 -8.99 2.81
CA ILE A 15 6.88 -8.75 1.40
C ILE A 15 5.60 -8.82 0.55
N TYR A 16 5.04 -7.65 0.26
CA TYR A 16 3.87 -7.49 -0.60
C TYR A 16 3.96 -6.16 -1.36
N ASN A 17 3.20 -6.04 -2.44
CA ASN A 17 3.06 -4.79 -3.17
C ASN A 17 2.14 -3.85 -2.38
N ALA A 18 2.69 -2.85 -1.69
CA ALA A 18 1.89 -1.89 -0.94
C ALA A 18 1.08 -0.97 -1.86
N VAL A 19 1.58 -0.69 -3.07
CA VAL A 19 0.95 0.15 -4.08
C VAL A 19 1.05 -0.51 -5.45
N LEU A 20 -0.06 -0.57 -6.18
CA LEU A 20 -0.11 -1.01 -7.57
C LEU A 20 -0.92 -0.04 -8.41
N THR A 21 -0.45 0.22 -9.63
CA THR A 21 -1.24 0.92 -10.65
C THR A 21 -1.75 -0.08 -11.67
N LEU A 22 -3.06 -0.13 -11.83
CA LEU A 22 -3.77 -1.02 -12.73
C LEU A 22 -4.56 -0.18 -13.73
N ARG A 23 -4.04 -0.01 -14.94
CA ARG A 23 -4.62 0.90 -15.94
C ARG A 23 -4.78 2.31 -15.35
N GLU A 24 -5.99 2.71 -15.02
CA GLU A 24 -6.37 4.03 -14.52
C GLU A 24 -6.79 4.00 -13.04
N THR A 25 -6.33 3.00 -12.32
CA THR A 25 -6.65 2.82 -10.91
C THR A 25 -5.37 2.60 -10.11
N THR A 26 -5.18 3.37 -9.06
CA THR A 26 -4.16 3.11 -8.04
C THR A 26 -4.79 2.35 -6.89
N VAL A 27 -4.16 1.24 -6.49
CA VAL A 27 -4.53 0.42 -5.33
C VAL A 27 -3.46 0.57 -4.27
N VAL A 28 -3.86 0.80 -3.03
CA VAL A 28 -2.95 0.91 -1.86
C VAL A 28 -3.49 0.04 -0.73
N THR A 29 -2.64 -0.77 -0.13
CA THR A 29 -3.02 -1.60 1.02
C THR A 29 -1.88 -1.79 2.02
N ASN A 30 -2.20 -2.37 3.18
CA ASN A 30 -1.23 -2.75 4.21
C ASN A 30 -0.90 -4.25 4.21
N GLY A 31 -1.11 -4.98 3.11
CA GLY A 31 -0.84 -6.41 3.06
C GLY A 31 -1.02 -7.02 1.66
N ASP A 32 -0.93 -8.33 1.57
CA ASP A 32 -0.99 -9.12 0.32
C ASP A 32 -2.35 -9.07 -0.39
N GLN A 33 -3.37 -8.49 0.21
CA GLN A 33 -4.66 -8.28 -0.46
C GLN A 33 -4.55 -7.35 -1.67
N THR A 34 -3.46 -6.59 -1.84
CA THR A 34 -3.17 -5.83 -3.06
C THR A 34 -3.23 -6.71 -4.29
N ASP A 35 -2.56 -7.86 -4.26
CA ASP A 35 -2.52 -8.81 -5.38
C ASP A 35 -3.89 -9.46 -5.61
N THR A 36 -4.67 -9.66 -4.55
CA THR A 36 -6.05 -10.15 -4.68
C THR A 36 -6.92 -9.14 -5.39
N ILE A 37 -6.88 -7.88 -4.97
CA ILE A 37 -7.61 -6.78 -5.62
C ILE A 37 -7.18 -6.66 -7.09
N ALA A 38 -5.87 -6.68 -7.35
CA ALA A 38 -5.31 -6.60 -8.71
C ALA A 38 -5.84 -7.71 -9.62
N ARG A 39 -5.87 -8.96 -9.16
CA ARG A 39 -6.41 -10.10 -9.92
C ARG A 39 -7.90 -9.93 -10.25
N PHE A 40 -8.69 -9.50 -9.28
CA PHE A 40 -10.11 -9.24 -9.50
C PHE A 40 -10.35 -8.10 -10.48
N MET A 41 -9.61 -7.01 -10.39
CA MET A 41 -9.74 -5.86 -11.28
C MET A 41 -9.27 -6.18 -12.71
N ASN A 42 -8.22 -6.97 -12.90
CA ASN A 42 -7.72 -7.36 -14.22
C ASN A 42 -8.56 -8.43 -14.91
N GLY A 43 -9.19 -9.31 -14.14
CA GLY A 43 -9.96 -10.46 -14.66
C GLY A 43 -11.44 -10.21 -14.89
N ASN A 44 -11.95 -9.00 -14.62
CA ASN A 44 -13.37 -8.84 -14.36
C ASN A 44 -14.22 -8.31 -15.51
N LEU A 45 -15.35 -8.99 -15.71
CA LEU A 45 -16.46 -8.54 -16.55
C LEU A 45 -17.25 -7.37 -15.94
N PHE A 46 -17.04 -7.06 -14.64
CA PHE A 46 -17.76 -6.02 -13.89
C PHE A 46 -16.81 -5.16 -13.04
N PRO A 47 -16.10 -4.19 -13.64
CA PRO A 47 -15.10 -3.39 -12.95
C PRO A 47 -15.60 -2.65 -11.70
N GLY A 48 -16.86 -2.25 -11.66
CA GLY A 48 -17.43 -1.50 -10.55
C GLY A 48 -17.57 -2.26 -9.23
N TYR A 49 -17.50 -3.59 -9.25
CA TYR A 49 -17.67 -4.45 -8.07
C TYR A 49 -16.41 -5.25 -7.73
N SER A 50 -15.33 -5.03 -8.45
CA SER A 50 -14.11 -5.83 -8.31
C SER A 50 -13.43 -5.65 -6.97
N PHE A 51 -13.48 -4.45 -6.41
CA PHE A 51 -12.83 -4.11 -5.13
C PHE A 51 -13.51 -4.83 -3.96
N GLU A 52 -14.81 -4.67 -3.82
CA GLU A 52 -15.60 -5.30 -2.77
C GLU A 52 -15.63 -6.83 -2.92
N ALA A 53 -15.71 -7.32 -4.15
CA ALA A 53 -15.67 -8.76 -4.44
C ALA A 53 -14.32 -9.39 -4.08
N ALA A 54 -13.23 -8.70 -4.34
CA ALA A 54 -11.90 -9.13 -3.92
C ALA A 54 -11.80 -9.22 -2.40
N LEU A 55 -12.24 -8.18 -1.70
CA LEU A 55 -12.17 -8.11 -0.24
C LEU A 55 -13.16 -9.06 0.45
N ALA A 56 -14.25 -9.45 -0.22
CA ALA A 56 -15.17 -10.48 0.28
C ALA A 56 -14.48 -11.85 0.45
N THR A 57 -13.40 -12.11 -0.29
CA THR A 57 -12.61 -13.34 -0.19
C THR A 57 -11.51 -13.30 0.88
N ARG A 58 -11.32 -12.14 1.54
CA ARG A 58 -10.23 -11.92 2.51
C ARG A 58 -10.75 -11.83 3.94
N THR A 59 -9.86 -12.18 4.85
CA THR A 59 -10.01 -11.98 6.29
C THR A 59 -8.95 -11.01 6.79
N TYR A 60 -8.97 -10.64 8.06
CA TYR A 60 -7.87 -9.99 8.77
C TYR A 60 -6.64 -10.93 8.84
N GLU A 61 -5.52 -10.49 9.39
CA GLU A 61 -4.33 -11.32 9.55
C GLU A 61 -4.48 -12.30 10.74
N ASP A 62 -3.94 -13.51 10.58
CA ASP A 62 -3.99 -14.55 11.61
C ASP A 62 -2.82 -14.38 12.61
N ASP A 63 -2.84 -13.24 13.31
CA ASP A 63 -1.81 -12.82 14.25
C ASP A 63 -2.41 -12.57 15.65
N ALA A 64 -3.11 -13.57 16.19
CA ALA A 64 -3.69 -13.48 17.52
C ALA A 64 -2.65 -12.97 18.57
N PRO A 65 -3.05 -12.12 19.51
CA PRO A 65 -4.41 -11.64 19.80
C PRO A 65 -4.83 -10.35 19.04
N ASN A 66 -4.01 -9.80 18.16
CA ASN A 66 -4.26 -8.51 17.52
C ASN A 66 -5.28 -8.62 16.39
N PHE A 67 -5.25 -9.75 15.63
CA PHE A 67 -6.07 -9.92 14.43
C PHE A 67 -5.99 -8.69 13.53
N THR A 68 -4.76 -8.38 13.10
CA THR A 68 -4.41 -7.14 12.39
C THR A 68 -5.37 -6.85 11.23
N PRO A 69 -6.07 -5.70 11.25
CA PRO A 69 -6.98 -5.33 10.18
C PRO A 69 -6.27 -5.15 8.85
N ARG A 70 -6.92 -5.57 7.77
CA ARG A 70 -6.50 -5.21 6.42
C ARG A 70 -7.20 -3.95 6.00
N ILE A 71 -6.43 -2.89 5.74
CA ILE A 71 -6.93 -1.64 5.19
C ILE A 71 -6.57 -1.54 3.72
N SER A 72 -7.45 -0.99 2.91
CA SER A 72 -7.26 -0.87 1.48
C SER A 72 -7.87 0.42 0.96
N GLY A 73 -7.22 1.00 -0.06
CA GLY A 73 -7.72 2.13 -0.80
C GLY A 73 -7.60 1.88 -2.31
N VAL A 74 -8.56 2.40 -3.08
CA VAL A 74 -8.49 2.48 -4.54
C VAL A 74 -8.88 3.88 -4.99
N VAL A 75 -8.17 4.40 -5.99
CA VAL A 75 -8.42 5.73 -6.57
C VAL A 75 -8.60 5.58 -8.08
N ASP A 76 -9.70 6.13 -8.61
CA ASP A 76 -9.89 6.33 -10.06
C ASP A 76 -9.06 7.54 -10.50
N MET A 77 -8.01 7.30 -11.27
CA MET A 77 -7.05 8.32 -11.71
C MET A 77 -7.62 9.31 -12.74
N ARG A 78 -8.79 9.01 -13.32
CA ARG A 78 -9.45 9.93 -14.25
C ARG A 78 -10.44 10.86 -13.58
N ARG A 79 -11.13 10.36 -12.56
CA ARG A 79 -12.26 11.05 -11.93
C ARG A 79 -11.97 11.52 -10.52
N GLY A 80 -10.87 11.01 -9.93
CA GLY A 80 -10.50 11.29 -8.55
C GLY A 80 -11.42 10.62 -7.52
N GLY A 81 -12.44 9.88 -7.96
CA GLY A 81 -13.26 9.10 -7.05
C GLY A 81 -12.43 8.00 -6.37
N TYR A 82 -12.72 7.70 -5.10
CA TYR A 82 -11.96 6.71 -4.37
C TYR A 82 -12.83 5.92 -3.40
N LYS A 83 -12.35 4.74 -3.03
CA LYS A 83 -12.95 3.91 -1.99
C LYS A 83 -11.90 3.57 -0.95
N LEU A 84 -12.34 3.47 0.30
CA LEU A 84 -11.56 2.95 1.42
C LEU A 84 -12.26 1.71 1.97
N SER A 85 -11.51 0.74 2.47
CA SER A 85 -12.07 -0.46 3.08
C SER A 85 -11.27 -0.93 4.27
N ILE A 86 -11.98 -1.55 5.21
CA ILE A 86 -11.42 -2.21 6.39
C ILE A 86 -12.02 -3.61 6.48
N VAL A 87 -11.15 -4.62 6.58
CA VAL A 87 -11.50 -6.00 6.89
C VAL A 87 -10.86 -6.34 8.23
N LYS A 88 -11.66 -6.61 9.24
CA LYS A 88 -11.19 -6.81 10.62
C LYS A 88 -11.97 -7.90 11.34
N SER A 89 -11.45 -8.34 12.49
CA SER A 89 -12.23 -9.18 13.42
C SER A 89 -13.38 -8.37 14.02
N ASP A 90 -14.45 -9.05 14.38
CA ASP A 90 -15.56 -8.47 15.09
C ASP A 90 -15.23 -8.41 16.59
N GLU A 91 -14.77 -7.26 17.05
CA GLU A 91 -14.37 -6.99 18.44
C GLU A 91 -13.36 -8.04 18.99
N GLY A 92 -12.43 -8.50 18.15
CA GLY A 92 -11.43 -9.51 18.53
C GLY A 92 -11.95 -10.95 18.49
N ASN A 93 -13.16 -11.19 17.99
CA ASN A 93 -13.67 -12.54 17.80
C ASN A 93 -13.05 -13.18 16.56
N ALA A 94 -12.26 -14.24 16.76
CA ALA A 94 -11.59 -14.98 15.70
C ALA A 94 -12.54 -15.67 14.70
N GLU A 95 -13.78 -15.92 15.08
CA GLU A 95 -14.78 -16.60 14.23
C GLU A 95 -15.61 -15.64 13.37
N SER A 96 -15.46 -14.33 13.58
CA SER A 96 -16.29 -13.32 12.94
C SER A 96 -15.47 -12.27 12.21
N VAL A 97 -15.84 -11.99 10.97
CA VAL A 97 -15.17 -11.00 10.10
C VAL A 97 -16.10 -9.86 9.75
N GLN A 98 -15.72 -8.65 10.09
CA GLN A 98 -16.38 -7.43 9.63
C GLN A 98 -15.69 -6.90 8.37
N ARG A 99 -16.51 -6.46 7.38
CA ARG A 99 -16.05 -5.80 6.16
C ARG A 99 -16.82 -4.51 5.99
N GLN A 100 -16.11 -3.40 5.87
CA GLN A 100 -16.68 -2.09 5.65
C GLN A 100 -16.01 -1.46 4.44
N THR A 101 -16.83 -0.88 3.55
CA THR A 101 -16.35 -0.11 2.39
C THR A 101 -17.04 1.25 2.39
N PHE A 102 -16.24 2.28 2.15
CA PHE A 102 -16.66 3.68 2.09
C PHE A 102 -16.36 4.19 0.68
N ASP A 103 -17.39 4.64 -0.03
CA ASP A 103 -17.31 5.05 -1.44
C ASP A 103 -17.47 6.57 -1.56
N TYR A 104 -16.45 7.22 -2.13
CA TYR A 104 -16.39 8.67 -2.37
C TYR A 104 -16.28 8.94 -3.88
N PRO A 105 -17.39 8.78 -4.62
CA PRO A 105 -17.37 8.90 -6.08
C PRO A 105 -17.15 10.34 -6.58
N GLN A 106 -17.37 11.32 -5.72
CA GLN A 106 -17.20 12.75 -6.00
C GLN A 106 -16.44 13.39 -4.84
N PRO A 107 -15.09 13.38 -4.89
CA PRO A 107 -14.29 14.01 -3.85
C PRO A 107 -14.51 15.51 -3.80
N VAL A 108 -14.41 16.06 -2.61
CA VAL A 108 -14.55 17.50 -2.36
C VAL A 108 -13.17 18.13 -2.30
N ALA A 109 -12.94 19.18 -3.07
CA ALA A 109 -11.67 19.89 -3.07
C ALA A 109 -11.34 20.43 -1.67
N GLY A 110 -10.11 20.22 -1.22
CA GLY A 110 -9.65 20.61 0.11
C GLY A 110 -10.03 19.62 1.23
N GLU A 111 -10.68 18.52 0.92
CA GLU A 111 -11.06 17.48 1.87
C GLU A 111 -10.50 16.12 1.47
N GLY A 112 -10.16 15.31 2.48
CA GLY A 112 -9.74 13.92 2.31
C GLY A 112 -10.27 13.05 3.44
N HIS A 113 -9.99 11.74 3.36
CA HIS A 113 -10.38 10.76 4.36
C HIS A 113 -9.20 9.92 4.79
N PHE A 114 -9.12 9.64 6.07
CA PHE A 114 -8.04 8.88 6.70
C PHE A 114 -8.59 7.63 7.38
N ILE A 115 -7.93 6.51 7.14
CA ILE A 115 -8.08 5.27 7.89
C ILE A 115 -6.72 4.80 8.39
N SER A 116 -6.71 4.03 9.46
CA SER A 116 -5.51 3.39 9.99
C SER A 116 -5.79 1.93 10.35
N THR A 117 -4.76 1.14 10.47
CA THR A 117 -4.87 -0.24 10.95
C THR A 117 -5.35 -0.26 12.40
N TYR A 118 -4.78 0.61 13.23
CA TYR A 118 -5.02 0.70 14.66
C TYR A 118 -5.38 2.11 15.11
N VAL A 119 -6.16 2.23 16.18
CA VAL A 119 -6.55 3.54 16.74
C VAL A 119 -5.48 4.11 17.65
N LYS A 120 -4.82 3.24 18.45
CA LYS A 120 -3.85 3.62 19.49
C LYS A 120 -3.04 2.40 19.92
N ASN A 121 -2.03 2.60 20.74
CA ASN A 121 -1.31 1.50 21.39
C ASN A 121 -2.23 0.73 22.36
N GLY A 122 -1.95 -0.55 22.54
CA GLY A 122 -2.71 -1.43 23.43
C GLY A 122 -2.17 -2.86 23.42
N ALA A 123 -2.77 -3.73 24.27
CA ALA A 123 -2.51 -5.15 24.30
C ALA A 123 -3.81 -5.92 24.64
N PRO A 124 -4.52 -6.48 23.65
CA PRO A 124 -4.28 -6.37 22.21
C PRO A 124 -4.42 -4.93 21.68
N ILE A 125 -3.82 -4.67 20.52
CA ILE A 125 -3.87 -3.35 19.91
C ILE A 125 -5.29 -3.12 19.32
N PRO A 126 -6.01 -2.05 19.70
CA PRO A 126 -7.38 -1.86 19.24
C PRO A 126 -7.43 -1.46 17.75
N SER A 127 -8.19 -2.21 16.98
CA SER A 127 -8.44 -1.95 15.56
C SER A 127 -9.16 -0.62 15.34
N PHE A 128 -8.92 0.02 14.19
CA PHE A 128 -9.73 1.16 13.76
C PHE A 128 -11.21 0.76 13.68
N ALA A 129 -12.07 1.66 14.11
CA ALA A 129 -13.52 1.45 14.11
C ALA A 129 -14.25 2.75 13.72
N GLY A 130 -15.42 2.59 13.12
CA GLY A 130 -16.25 3.70 12.68
C GLY A 130 -15.93 4.14 11.25
N GLU A 131 -16.31 5.37 10.93
CA GLU A 131 -16.12 5.97 9.62
C GLU A 131 -14.70 6.54 9.46
N PRO A 132 -14.16 6.60 8.22
CA PRO A 132 -12.91 7.30 7.95
C PRO A 132 -12.93 8.74 8.46
N LEU A 133 -11.83 9.15 9.07
CA LEU A 133 -11.73 10.51 9.62
C LEU A 133 -11.61 11.51 8.48
N ARG A 134 -12.47 12.51 8.44
CA ARG A 134 -12.35 13.62 7.50
C ARG A 134 -11.18 14.51 7.87
N VAL A 135 -10.31 14.78 6.90
CA VAL A 135 -9.12 15.61 7.05
C VAL A 135 -9.14 16.77 6.08
N ALA A 136 -8.61 17.92 6.49
CA ALA A 136 -8.45 19.05 5.62
C ALA A 136 -7.17 18.92 4.80
N ILE A 137 -7.25 19.21 3.49
CA ILE A 137 -6.12 19.32 2.58
C ILE A 137 -5.98 20.79 2.21
N ASP A 138 -5.05 21.48 2.86
CA ASP A 138 -4.90 22.94 2.81
C ASP A 138 -3.85 23.43 1.82
N THR A 139 -3.33 22.55 0.98
CA THR A 139 -2.35 22.85 -0.06
C THR A 139 -2.61 22.02 -1.31
N ASN A 140 -2.35 22.59 -2.47
CA ASN A 140 -2.31 21.91 -3.77
C ASN A 140 -0.86 21.64 -4.24
N ASP A 141 0.11 21.97 -3.41
CA ASP A 141 1.53 21.69 -3.63
C ASP A 141 1.84 20.29 -3.06
N ALA A 142 2.22 19.39 -3.94
CA ALA A 142 2.46 17.98 -3.63
C ALA A 142 3.59 17.79 -2.62
N ASP A 143 4.69 18.49 -2.80
CA ASP A 143 5.87 18.38 -1.93
C ASP A 143 5.54 18.86 -0.52
N LYS A 144 4.89 20.02 -0.42
CA LYS A 144 4.45 20.55 0.89
C LYS A 144 3.44 19.64 1.58
N PHE A 145 2.56 19.00 0.81
CA PHE A 145 1.60 18.04 1.39
C PHE A 145 2.33 16.83 1.97
N ALA A 146 3.25 16.25 1.20
CA ALA A 146 4.02 15.08 1.63
C ALA A 146 4.94 15.40 2.82
N ASP A 147 5.65 16.55 2.81
CA ASP A 147 6.45 17.03 3.93
C ASP A 147 5.62 17.19 5.21
N LYS A 148 4.43 17.77 5.08
CA LYS A 148 3.52 17.97 6.21
C LYS A 148 3.01 16.64 6.77
N LEU A 149 2.68 15.68 5.91
CA LEU A 149 2.32 14.32 6.33
C LEU A 149 3.48 13.65 7.07
N TRP A 150 4.69 13.68 6.49
CA TRP A 150 5.88 13.10 7.10
C TRP A 150 6.19 13.71 8.46
N ALA A 151 6.09 15.03 8.59
CA ALA A 151 6.29 15.73 9.86
C ALA A 151 5.20 15.43 10.90
N SER A 152 4.01 15.04 10.48
CA SER A 152 2.89 14.71 11.39
C SER A 152 2.98 13.30 11.97
N LEU A 153 3.79 12.41 11.39
CA LEU A 153 3.97 11.06 11.88
C LEU A 153 4.79 11.04 13.16
N ASN A 154 4.50 10.08 14.04
CA ASN A 154 5.26 9.90 15.28
C ASN A 154 6.73 9.60 14.97
N GLU A 155 7.64 10.43 15.49
CA GLU A 155 9.07 10.37 15.18
C GLU A 155 9.72 9.01 15.55
N ASP A 156 9.28 8.41 16.64
CA ASP A 156 9.86 7.15 17.11
C ASP A 156 9.40 5.96 16.26
N ASN A 157 8.17 6.02 15.73
CA ASN A 157 7.51 4.89 15.09
C ASN A 157 7.44 5.00 13.56
N LYS A 158 7.64 6.19 12.97
CA LYS A 158 7.61 6.33 11.52
C LYS A 158 8.77 5.58 10.86
N VAL A 159 8.50 4.88 9.78
CA VAL A 159 9.49 4.13 9.01
C VAL A 159 9.59 4.70 7.60
N SER A 160 8.48 4.77 6.90
CA SER A 160 8.41 5.31 5.55
C SER A 160 7.05 5.95 5.28
N LEU A 161 7.00 6.82 4.28
CA LEU A 161 5.79 7.41 3.71
C LEU A 161 5.89 7.34 2.19
N PHE A 162 4.86 6.81 1.56
CA PHE A 162 4.62 6.95 0.13
C PHE A 162 3.50 7.96 -0.09
N ALA A 163 3.71 8.96 -0.92
CA ALA A 163 2.70 9.89 -1.36
C ALA A 163 2.63 9.91 -2.89
N ARG A 164 1.43 9.88 -3.43
CA ARG A 164 1.17 9.99 -4.87
C ARG A 164 0.22 11.15 -5.14
N VAL A 165 0.61 12.01 -6.06
CA VAL A 165 -0.27 13.02 -6.64
C VAL A 165 -0.68 12.58 -8.04
N ILE A 166 -1.93 12.77 -8.36
CA ILE A 166 -2.53 12.40 -9.65
C ILE A 166 -3.11 13.67 -10.25
N ASP A 167 -2.61 14.06 -11.40
CA ASP A 167 -3.23 15.11 -12.22
C ASP A 167 -4.41 14.50 -13.00
N LEU A 168 -5.61 14.92 -12.67
CA LEU A 168 -6.83 14.35 -13.25
C LEU A 168 -7.07 14.78 -14.71
N ASP A 169 -6.45 15.86 -15.15
CA ASP A 169 -6.61 16.35 -16.53
C ASP A 169 -5.66 15.60 -17.48
N SER A 170 -4.41 15.41 -17.08
CA SER A 170 -3.39 14.71 -17.88
C SER A 170 -3.31 13.20 -17.60
N GLY A 171 -3.70 12.77 -16.41
CA GLY A 171 -3.49 11.40 -15.90
C GLY A 171 -2.06 11.13 -15.45
N GLU A 172 -1.19 12.16 -15.43
CA GLU A 172 0.18 12.03 -14.93
C GLU A 172 0.21 11.84 -13.42
N THR A 173 1.21 11.12 -12.95
CA THR A 173 1.41 10.88 -11.51
C THR A 173 2.79 11.31 -11.08
N GLY A 174 2.87 11.92 -9.90
CA GLY A 174 4.12 12.20 -9.19
C GLY A 174 4.19 11.40 -7.89
N ASP A 175 5.24 10.63 -7.71
CA ASP A 175 5.45 9.81 -6.50
C ASP A 175 6.56 10.39 -5.65
N MET A 176 6.33 10.40 -4.32
CA MET A 176 7.30 10.80 -3.32
C MET A 176 7.44 9.69 -2.28
N ILE A 177 8.67 9.36 -1.94
CA ILE A 177 8.97 8.34 -0.91
C ILE A 177 9.89 8.97 0.13
N PHE A 178 9.50 8.86 1.38
CA PHE A 178 10.30 9.25 2.53
C PHE A 178 10.64 8.00 3.32
N ASN A 179 11.91 7.81 3.63
CA ASN A 179 12.37 6.73 4.49
C ASN A 179 13.20 7.30 5.64
N LYS A 180 12.92 6.86 6.85
CA LYS A 180 13.66 7.29 8.04
C LYS A 180 15.15 6.96 7.97
N TYR A 181 15.50 5.90 7.26
CA TYR A 181 16.85 5.34 7.22
C TYR A 181 17.59 5.57 5.89
N ASP A 182 17.04 6.36 4.95
CA ASP A 182 17.72 6.66 3.69
C ASP A 182 19.06 7.38 3.88
N ALA A 183 19.17 8.23 4.91
CA ALA A 183 20.41 8.92 5.23
C ALA A 183 21.51 7.98 5.77
N VAL A 184 21.14 6.78 6.24
CA VAL A 184 22.10 5.79 6.76
C VAL A 184 22.62 4.90 5.63
N ASN A 185 21.86 4.76 4.56
CA ASN A 185 22.21 3.92 3.40
C ASN A 185 23.03 4.67 2.33
N SER A 186 23.11 6.02 2.41
CA SER A 186 23.94 6.80 1.48
C SER A 186 25.46 6.62 1.72
N ASP A 187 25.85 6.05 2.85
CA ASP A 187 27.24 5.72 3.19
C ASP A 187 27.57 4.22 2.99
N LEU A 188 26.59 3.43 2.60
CA LEU A 188 26.83 2.07 2.13
C LEU A 188 27.08 2.18 0.62
N ASP A 189 28.31 1.94 0.23
CA ASP A 189 28.73 1.83 -1.18
C ASP A 189 27.63 1.14 -2.00
N ASP A 190 27.32 1.72 -3.17
CA ASP A 190 26.47 1.13 -4.18
C ASP A 190 26.82 -0.36 -4.26
N PRO A 191 25.89 -1.29 -4.03
CA PRO A 191 26.24 -2.69 -4.10
C PRO A 191 26.84 -2.92 -5.49
N GLU A 192 28.13 -3.26 -5.56
CA GLU A 192 28.77 -3.66 -6.80
C GLU A 192 27.80 -4.60 -7.49
N GLU A 193 27.38 -4.27 -8.72
CA GLU A 193 26.58 -5.17 -9.53
C GLU A 193 27.27 -6.54 -9.46
N PRO A 194 26.56 -7.61 -9.08
CA PRO A 194 27.19 -8.90 -8.94
C PRO A 194 27.89 -9.21 -10.26
N GLU A 195 29.21 -9.33 -10.24
CA GLU A 195 29.98 -9.76 -11.42
C GLU A 195 29.38 -11.09 -11.85
N LEU A 196 28.78 -11.08 -13.02
CA LEU A 196 28.24 -12.31 -13.63
C LEU A 196 29.35 -13.33 -13.73
N LEU A 197 29.10 -14.52 -13.25
CA LEU A 197 30.06 -15.61 -13.40
C LEU A 197 30.34 -15.85 -14.88
N PRO A 198 31.56 -16.28 -15.25
CA PRO A 198 31.91 -16.55 -16.65
C PRO A 198 30.89 -17.46 -17.38
N GLU A 199 30.27 -18.40 -16.64
CA GLU A 199 29.22 -19.30 -17.15
C GLU A 199 27.92 -18.56 -17.48
N GLU A 200 27.60 -17.53 -16.75
CA GLU A 200 26.38 -16.69 -16.95
C GLU A 200 26.57 -15.75 -18.15
N LEU A 201 27.79 -15.20 -18.31
CA LEU A 201 28.17 -14.39 -19.48
C LEU A 201 28.13 -15.22 -20.78
N GLU A 202 28.56 -16.48 -20.72
CA GLU A 202 28.53 -17.39 -21.88
C GLU A 202 27.08 -17.78 -22.24
N LEU A 203 26.20 -17.90 -21.26
CA LEU A 203 24.77 -18.17 -21.46
C LEU A 203 24.04 -16.97 -22.09
N LEU A 204 24.32 -15.75 -21.62
CA LEU A 204 23.78 -14.52 -22.21
C LEU A 204 24.24 -14.35 -23.67
N ALA A 205 25.52 -14.56 -23.97
CA ALA A 205 26.03 -14.47 -25.32
C ALA A 205 25.40 -15.51 -26.28
N LYS A 206 25.01 -16.68 -25.78
CA LYS A 206 24.28 -17.68 -26.58
C LYS A 206 22.84 -17.29 -26.85
N LEU A 207 22.16 -16.68 -25.87
CA LEU A 207 20.78 -16.19 -26.02
C LEU A 207 20.71 -15.03 -27.02
N ASP A 208 21.65 -14.11 -27.00
CA ASP A 208 21.73 -13.00 -27.96
C ASP A 208 22.00 -13.48 -29.39
N ALA A 209 22.81 -14.53 -29.55
CA ALA A 209 23.11 -15.11 -30.84
C ALA A 209 21.96 -15.94 -31.47
N GLU A 210 20.99 -16.39 -30.65
CA GLU A 210 19.79 -17.10 -31.13
C GLU A 210 18.63 -16.14 -31.44
N ALA A 211 18.74 -14.85 -31.10
CA ALA A 211 17.72 -13.83 -31.31
C ALA A 211 17.90 -13.01 -32.61
N GLU A 212 19.03 -13.20 -33.36
CA GLU A 212 19.30 -12.67 -34.69
C GLU A 212 18.97 -13.71 -35.81
#